data_2a1d25a83044ddbba8719a643deb0a58
#
_entry.id   2a1d25a83044ddbba8719a643deb0a58
#
_cell.length_a   1.000
_cell.length_b   1.000
_cell.length_c   1.000
_cell.angle_alpha   90.00
_cell.angle_beta   90.00
_cell.angle_gamma   90.00
#
_symmetry.space_group_name_H-M   'P 1'
#
loop_
_entity.id
_entity.type
_entity.pdbx_description
1 polymer ?
#
loop_
_entity_poly.entity_id
_entity_poly.type
_entity_poly.pdbx_seq_one_letter_code
_entity_poly.pdbx_strand_id
1 'polypeptide(L)'
;LDTADWLQAETLGGKRKLDLLKGRTIANLFFENSTRTRNSFSLAAKRLGADTVEFSPSGSSTAKGETFIDTAKTIEAMGVDAVVVRHSTPGTPQLLTNHLDCSVVNAGDGPHEHPTQGLLDILTIRQKRRSLAGLTVALVGDIAHSRTARSNIFGLQTLGAHVIVCGPATLVSKNWSQLGVEVAYDLDAILPRCDVLNLLRIQFERQTTRPFPSVHEYALLYAMNGDRLRTSKPDILIMAPGPINRGVELTPEVADGPHSVILKQVTNGIAVRMATLWLLLRDR
;
A
#
# COMPACT_ATOMS: atom_id res chain seq x y z
N LEU A 1 2.68 12.34 -7.86
CA LEU A 1 1.64 11.64 -8.64
C LEU A 1 1.78 11.96 -10.14
N ASP A 2 2.02 13.20 -10.55
CA ASP A 2 2.17 13.60 -11.95
C ASP A 2 3.36 12.90 -12.61
N THR A 3 4.48 12.79 -11.89
CA THR A 3 5.63 12.00 -12.30
C THR A 3 5.26 10.52 -12.54
N ALA A 4 4.39 9.95 -11.71
CA ALA A 4 3.94 8.58 -11.88
C ALA A 4 3.06 8.41 -13.13
N ASP A 5 2.17 9.36 -13.41
CA ASP A 5 1.36 9.37 -14.63
C ASP A 5 2.25 9.51 -15.88
N TRP A 6 3.24 10.41 -15.85
CA TRP A 6 4.20 10.56 -16.95
C TRP A 6 4.98 9.27 -17.21
N LEU A 7 5.60 8.69 -16.16
CA LEU A 7 6.36 7.45 -16.29
C LEU A 7 5.49 6.27 -16.74
N GLN A 8 4.22 6.24 -16.31
CA GLN A 8 3.27 5.24 -16.76
C GLN A 8 2.97 5.39 -18.26
N ALA A 9 2.74 6.61 -18.72
CA ALA A 9 2.48 6.90 -20.14
C ALA A 9 3.67 6.51 -21.03
N GLU A 10 4.90 6.86 -20.65
CA GLU A 10 6.12 6.48 -21.37
C GLU A 10 6.28 4.96 -21.48
N THR A 11 6.03 4.23 -20.40
CA THR A 11 6.20 2.77 -20.37
C THR A 11 5.07 2.01 -21.06
N LEU A 12 3.85 2.55 -21.10
CA LEU A 12 2.73 1.99 -21.86
C LEU A 12 2.81 2.34 -23.35
N GLY A 13 3.41 3.48 -23.70
CA GLY A 13 3.62 3.95 -25.09
C GLY A 13 4.66 3.16 -25.89
N GLY A 14 5.16 2.04 -25.35
CA GLY A 14 6.06 1.11 -26.05
C GLY A 14 7.50 1.05 -25.52
N LYS A 15 7.95 2.03 -24.77
CA LYS A 15 9.27 2.03 -24.13
C LYS A 15 9.23 1.28 -22.80
N ARG A 16 9.27 -0.04 -22.82
CA ARG A 16 9.22 -0.84 -21.58
C ARG A 16 10.38 -0.57 -20.61
N LYS A 17 11.49 0.01 -21.07
CA LYS A 17 12.65 0.36 -20.27
C LYS A 17 13.08 1.80 -20.62
N LEU A 18 13.35 2.59 -19.56
CA LEU A 18 13.86 3.95 -19.63
C LEU A 18 15.27 3.97 -19.02
N ASP A 19 16.18 4.80 -19.54
CA ASP A 19 17.56 4.89 -19.03
C ASP A 19 17.72 6.03 -18.00
N LEU A 20 16.65 6.32 -17.24
CA LEU A 20 16.59 7.45 -16.30
C LEU A 20 17.45 7.25 -15.04
N LEU A 21 17.70 6.01 -14.65
CA LEU A 21 18.56 5.65 -13.50
C LEU A 21 19.65 4.64 -13.92
N LYS A 22 20.13 4.75 -15.17
CA LYS A 22 21.23 3.92 -15.65
C LYS A 22 22.48 4.14 -14.81
N GLY A 23 23.11 3.04 -14.38
CA GLY A 23 24.30 3.05 -13.51
C GLY A 23 23.98 3.21 -12.01
N ARG A 24 22.70 3.34 -11.64
CA ARG A 24 22.28 3.32 -10.24
C ARG A 24 21.97 1.90 -9.78
N THR A 25 22.23 1.63 -8.51
CA THR A 25 21.96 0.34 -7.88
C THR A 25 21.00 0.50 -6.71
N ILE A 26 19.95 -0.32 -6.67
CA ILE A 26 18.90 -0.28 -5.65
C ILE A 26 18.86 -1.62 -4.92
N ALA A 27 19.02 -1.61 -3.58
CA ALA A 27 18.95 -2.80 -2.76
C ALA A 27 17.54 -2.96 -2.13
N ASN A 28 16.93 -4.14 -2.33
CA ASN A 28 15.66 -4.51 -1.71
C ASN A 28 15.91 -5.30 -0.42
N LEU A 29 15.78 -4.63 0.74
CA LEU A 29 16.01 -5.18 2.08
C LEU A 29 14.67 -5.61 2.71
N PHE A 30 14.25 -6.83 2.44
CA PHE A 30 12.96 -7.35 2.89
C PHE A 30 13.14 -8.33 4.05
N PHE A 31 12.94 -7.85 5.28
CA PHE A 31 12.97 -8.64 6.52
C PHE A 31 11.60 -9.26 6.86
N GLU A 32 10.57 -8.90 6.14
CA GLU A 32 9.22 -9.49 6.18
C GLU A 32 8.84 -9.97 4.78
N ASN A 33 8.21 -11.13 4.69
CA ASN A 33 7.80 -11.70 3.40
C ASN A 33 6.85 -10.79 2.64
N SER A 34 7.19 -10.46 1.41
CA SER A 34 6.33 -9.70 0.50
C SER A 34 6.73 -9.88 -0.96
N THR A 35 6.18 -10.88 -1.60
CA THR A 35 6.46 -11.17 -3.02
C THR A 35 6.05 -10.01 -3.93
N ARG A 36 4.83 -9.49 -3.76
CA ARG A 36 4.30 -8.41 -4.63
C ARG A 36 5.09 -7.11 -4.51
N THR A 37 5.30 -6.62 -3.28
CA THR A 37 5.98 -5.32 -3.09
C THR A 37 7.42 -5.40 -3.57
N ARG A 38 8.16 -6.47 -3.22
CA ARG A 38 9.53 -6.69 -3.67
C ARG A 38 9.62 -6.72 -5.20
N ASN A 39 8.84 -7.59 -5.85
CA ASN A 39 8.85 -7.69 -7.31
C ASN A 39 8.45 -6.39 -8.01
N SER A 40 7.54 -5.62 -7.40
CA SER A 40 7.11 -4.33 -7.94
C SER A 40 8.21 -3.27 -7.86
N PHE A 41 9.00 -3.22 -6.77
CA PHE A 41 10.17 -2.34 -6.68
C PHE A 41 11.28 -2.80 -7.64
N SER A 42 11.58 -4.09 -7.70
CA SER A 42 12.57 -4.63 -8.65
C SER A 42 12.17 -4.34 -10.09
N LEU A 43 10.87 -4.47 -10.44
CA LEU A 43 10.40 -4.13 -11.78
C LEU A 43 10.46 -2.63 -12.05
N ALA A 44 10.12 -1.79 -11.07
CA ALA A 44 10.21 -0.33 -11.18
C ALA A 44 11.65 0.12 -11.43
N ALA A 45 12.61 -0.39 -10.64
CA ALA A 45 14.03 -0.12 -10.82
C ALA A 45 14.53 -0.53 -12.22
N LYS A 46 14.23 -1.75 -12.64
CA LYS A 46 14.61 -2.28 -13.97
C LYS A 46 14.00 -1.48 -15.12
N ARG A 47 12.77 -0.96 -14.97
CA ARG A 47 12.14 -0.08 -15.97
C ARG A 47 12.84 1.27 -16.08
N LEU A 48 13.42 1.76 -15.00
CA LEU A 48 14.21 2.99 -14.97
C LEU A 48 15.66 2.79 -15.43
N GLY A 49 16.09 1.55 -15.71
CA GLY A 49 17.45 1.24 -16.12
C GLY A 49 18.43 1.00 -14.98
N ALA A 50 17.95 0.97 -13.73
CA ALA A 50 18.77 0.69 -12.56
C ALA A 50 19.02 -0.81 -12.37
N ASP A 51 20.14 -1.15 -11.73
CA ASP A 51 20.43 -2.48 -11.23
C ASP A 51 19.74 -2.74 -9.88
N THR A 52 19.49 -4.01 -9.57
CA THR A 52 18.85 -4.39 -8.31
C THR A 52 19.64 -5.46 -7.57
N VAL A 53 19.80 -5.26 -6.26
CA VAL A 53 20.33 -6.25 -5.32
C VAL A 53 19.20 -6.72 -4.42
N GLU A 54 19.01 -8.03 -4.35
CA GLU A 54 17.96 -8.63 -3.51
C GLU A 54 18.55 -9.22 -2.24
N PHE A 55 18.04 -8.78 -1.09
CA PHE A 55 18.41 -9.33 0.21
C PHE A 55 17.21 -10.03 0.85
N SER A 56 17.46 -11.23 1.37
CA SER A 56 16.50 -11.99 2.19
C SER A 56 17.19 -12.53 3.43
N PRO A 57 16.56 -12.41 4.62
CA PRO A 57 17.14 -12.90 5.88
C PRO A 57 17.39 -14.41 5.89
N SER A 58 16.55 -15.20 5.18
CA SER A 58 16.72 -16.64 5.05
C SER A 58 17.95 -16.97 4.24
N GLY A 59 19.04 -17.37 4.91
CA GLY A 59 20.32 -17.70 4.30
C GLY A 59 21.38 -16.59 4.37
N SER A 60 21.11 -15.48 5.08
CA SER A 60 22.03 -14.36 5.24
C SER A 60 22.80 -14.39 6.58
N SER A 61 23.76 -13.47 6.73
CA SER A 61 24.56 -13.25 7.94
C SER A 61 23.74 -12.86 9.19
N THR A 62 22.49 -12.43 9.04
CA THR A 62 21.56 -12.21 10.17
C THR A 62 21.32 -13.49 10.97
N ALA A 63 21.40 -14.67 10.35
CA ALA A 63 21.39 -15.95 11.04
C ALA A 63 22.64 -16.18 11.93
N LYS A 64 23.68 -15.36 11.76
CA LYS A 64 24.95 -15.40 12.54
C LYS A 64 25.01 -14.33 13.63
N GLY A 65 23.89 -13.61 13.92
CA GLY A 65 23.81 -12.58 14.96
C GLY A 65 24.17 -11.17 14.50
N GLU A 66 24.30 -10.92 13.19
CA GLU A 66 24.50 -9.56 12.65
C GLU A 66 23.28 -8.69 12.92
N THR A 67 23.50 -7.44 13.36
CA THR A 67 22.40 -6.53 13.63
C THR A 67 21.77 -6.02 12.32
N PHE A 68 20.52 -5.57 12.39
CA PHE A 68 19.83 -4.97 11.25
C PHE A 68 20.59 -3.77 10.65
N ILE A 69 21.17 -2.91 11.52
CA ILE A 69 21.94 -1.74 11.11
C ILE A 69 23.23 -2.15 10.42
N ASP A 70 23.95 -3.16 10.97
CA ASP A 70 25.20 -3.62 10.37
C ASP A 70 24.97 -4.26 9.00
N THR A 71 23.88 -5.02 8.85
CA THR A 71 23.46 -5.56 7.54
C THR A 71 23.20 -4.46 6.54
N ALA A 72 22.48 -3.39 6.93
CA ALA A 72 22.18 -2.28 6.04
C ALA A 72 23.43 -1.50 5.64
N LYS A 73 24.36 -1.24 6.58
CA LYS A 73 25.67 -0.61 6.32
C LYS A 73 26.55 -1.45 5.41
N THR A 74 26.57 -2.76 5.61
CA THR A 74 27.33 -3.69 4.76
C THR A 74 26.83 -3.62 3.32
N ILE A 75 25.52 -3.55 3.13
CA ILE A 75 24.91 -3.41 1.79
C ILE A 75 25.20 -2.03 1.19
N GLU A 76 25.12 -0.96 1.96
CA GLU A 76 25.50 0.38 1.52
C GLU A 76 26.95 0.44 1.06
N ALA A 77 27.88 -0.21 1.78
CA ALA A 77 29.30 -0.28 1.44
C ALA A 77 29.57 -0.99 0.10
N MET A 78 28.59 -1.73 -0.46
CA MET A 78 28.67 -2.29 -1.81
C MET A 78 28.39 -1.25 -2.91
N GLY A 79 28.13 0.02 -2.54
CA GLY A 79 27.92 1.12 -3.49
C GLY A 79 26.47 1.23 -3.98
N VAL A 80 25.46 0.91 -3.15
CA VAL A 80 24.06 1.09 -3.53
C VAL A 80 23.63 2.55 -3.34
N ASP A 81 22.81 3.06 -4.25
CA ASP A 81 22.28 4.44 -4.22
C ASP A 81 21.01 4.57 -3.39
N ALA A 82 20.27 3.49 -3.23
CA ALA A 82 19.06 3.45 -2.41
C ALA A 82 18.80 2.06 -1.80
N VAL A 83 18.21 2.07 -0.61
CA VAL A 83 17.68 0.86 0.03
C VAL A 83 16.15 0.94 0.14
N VAL A 84 15.46 -0.10 -0.29
CA VAL A 84 14.01 -0.28 -0.15
C VAL A 84 13.77 -1.24 0.99
N VAL A 85 13.25 -0.73 2.10
CA VAL A 85 13.19 -1.47 3.37
C VAL A 85 11.78 -1.90 3.69
N ARG A 86 11.62 -3.19 4.00
CA ARG A 86 10.40 -3.73 4.60
C ARG A 86 10.74 -4.50 5.88
N HIS A 87 10.11 -4.11 6.98
CA HIS A 87 10.37 -4.68 8.30
C HIS A 87 9.08 -4.87 9.10
N SER A 88 9.07 -5.83 10.04
CA SER A 88 7.93 -6.05 10.94
C SER A 88 7.82 -5.01 12.07
N THR A 89 8.92 -4.36 12.41
CA THR A 89 8.97 -3.34 13.48
C THR A 89 8.71 -1.95 12.91
N PRO A 90 7.75 -1.19 13.49
CA PRO A 90 7.50 0.21 13.14
C PRO A 90 8.73 1.11 13.33
N GLY A 91 8.89 2.12 12.46
CA GLY A 91 9.96 3.11 12.57
C GLY A 91 11.33 2.66 12.03
N THR A 92 11.45 1.39 11.63
CA THR A 92 12.73 0.84 11.14
C THR A 92 13.30 1.60 9.93
N PRO A 93 12.53 1.99 8.89
CA PRO A 93 13.07 2.79 7.80
C PRO A 93 13.58 4.16 8.27
N GLN A 94 12.87 4.81 9.20
CA GLN A 94 13.29 6.08 9.78
C GLN A 94 14.60 5.92 10.59
N LEU A 95 14.74 4.82 11.33
CA LEU A 95 16.00 4.53 12.04
C LEU A 95 17.17 4.45 11.06
N LEU A 96 17.00 3.81 9.91
CA LEU A 96 18.07 3.68 8.91
C LEU A 96 18.50 5.01 8.32
N THR A 97 17.63 6.02 8.20
CA THR A 97 18.03 7.34 7.68
C THR A 97 19.05 8.06 8.58
N ASN A 98 19.19 7.63 9.83
CA ASN A 98 20.21 8.15 10.76
C ASN A 98 21.56 7.42 10.65
N HIS A 99 21.63 6.34 9.86
CA HIS A 99 22.80 5.46 9.80
C HIS A 99 23.34 5.23 8.39
N LEU A 100 22.58 5.61 7.36
CA LEU A 100 22.93 5.44 5.95
C LEU A 100 22.96 6.80 5.24
N ASP A 101 23.88 6.96 4.31
CA ASP A 101 23.99 8.13 3.43
C ASP A 101 23.16 7.94 2.14
N CYS A 102 22.85 6.69 1.75
CA CYS A 102 22.01 6.40 0.60
C CYS A 102 20.53 6.70 0.89
N SER A 103 19.70 6.77 -0.17
CA SER A 103 18.26 6.99 -0.02
C SER A 103 17.56 5.79 0.64
N VAL A 104 16.69 6.05 1.60
CA VAL A 104 15.88 5.01 2.27
C VAL A 104 14.42 5.12 1.86
N VAL A 105 13.85 4.03 1.34
CA VAL A 105 12.43 3.95 0.92
C VAL A 105 11.68 2.98 1.82
N ASN A 106 10.60 3.44 2.46
CA ASN A 106 9.73 2.60 3.27
C ASN A 106 8.80 1.76 2.37
N ALA A 107 9.01 0.43 2.34
CA ALA A 107 8.17 -0.56 1.66
C ALA A 107 7.20 -1.29 2.59
N GLY A 108 6.98 -0.74 3.78
CA GLY A 108 6.09 -1.23 4.83
C GLY A 108 6.80 -1.59 6.13
N ASP A 109 6.45 -0.91 7.22
CA ASP A 109 7.04 -1.10 8.55
C ASP A 109 5.97 -1.46 9.60
N GLY A 110 5.93 -2.72 9.99
CA GLY A 110 4.95 -3.23 10.96
C GLY A 110 3.50 -2.88 10.59
N PRO A 111 2.66 -2.48 11.54
CA PRO A 111 1.32 -1.93 11.30
C PRO A 111 1.33 -0.40 11.08
N HIS A 112 2.49 0.24 10.93
CA HIS A 112 2.64 1.68 10.93
C HIS A 112 2.31 2.29 9.58
N GLU A 113 3.18 2.13 8.55
CA GLU A 113 3.04 2.81 7.27
C GLU A 113 3.43 1.94 6.08
N HIS A 114 2.81 2.22 4.93
CA HIS A 114 3.22 1.76 3.61
C HIS A 114 3.00 2.88 2.58
N PRO A 115 3.85 3.91 2.58
CA PRO A 115 3.61 5.16 1.83
C PRO A 115 3.34 4.95 0.35
N THR A 116 4.13 4.10 -0.33
CA THR A 116 3.92 3.82 -1.76
C THR A 116 2.63 3.06 -2.05
N GLN A 117 2.03 2.38 -1.06
CA GLN A 117 0.70 1.80 -1.20
C GLN A 117 -0.38 2.89 -1.09
N GLY A 118 -0.29 3.78 -0.12
CA GLY A 118 -1.19 4.94 -0.02
C GLY A 118 -1.16 5.77 -1.31
N LEU A 119 0.03 6.07 -1.82
CA LEU A 119 0.21 6.85 -3.04
C LEU A 119 -0.37 6.17 -4.29
N LEU A 120 -0.21 4.85 -4.44
CA LEU A 120 -0.81 4.15 -5.60
C LEU A 120 -2.34 4.06 -5.51
N ASP A 121 -2.89 3.95 -4.30
CA ASP A 121 -4.33 3.98 -4.06
C ASP A 121 -4.88 5.36 -4.46
N ILE A 122 -4.24 6.42 -3.99
CA ILE A 122 -4.55 7.82 -4.34
C ILE A 122 -4.43 8.07 -5.84
N LEU A 123 -3.35 7.60 -6.49
CA LEU A 123 -3.19 7.71 -7.94
C LEU A 123 -4.33 7.02 -8.69
N THR A 124 -4.77 5.85 -8.21
CA THR A 124 -5.85 5.09 -8.81
C THR A 124 -7.19 5.85 -8.73
N ILE A 125 -7.47 6.46 -7.58
CA ILE A 125 -8.64 7.31 -7.39
C ILE A 125 -8.56 8.53 -8.33
N ARG A 126 -7.42 9.24 -8.33
CA ARG A 126 -7.20 10.43 -9.17
C ARG A 126 -7.42 10.17 -10.66
N GLN A 127 -6.92 9.04 -11.16
CA GLN A 127 -7.09 8.66 -12.57
C GLN A 127 -8.57 8.39 -12.94
N LYS A 128 -9.43 8.06 -11.97
CA LYS A 128 -10.87 7.82 -12.18
C LYS A 128 -11.73 9.03 -11.86
N ARG A 129 -11.34 9.87 -10.90
CA ARG A 129 -12.15 10.98 -10.35
C ARG A 129 -11.60 12.36 -10.65
N ARG A 130 -10.41 12.48 -11.22
CA ARG A 130 -9.65 13.72 -11.50
C ARG A 130 -9.25 14.50 -10.26
N SER A 131 -10.14 14.68 -9.27
CA SER A 131 -9.90 15.33 -7.99
C SER A 131 -10.23 14.37 -6.85
N LEU A 132 -9.54 14.53 -5.71
CA LEU A 132 -9.86 13.83 -4.46
C LEU A 132 -10.62 14.75 -3.50
N ALA A 133 -10.50 16.08 -3.67
CA ALA A 133 -11.16 17.04 -2.80
C ALA A 133 -12.68 16.84 -2.81
N GLY A 134 -13.26 16.69 -1.63
CA GLY A 134 -14.70 16.48 -1.43
C GLY A 134 -15.19 15.05 -1.64
N LEU A 135 -14.34 14.11 -2.08
CA LEU A 135 -14.73 12.69 -2.14
C LEU A 135 -14.86 12.09 -0.75
N THR A 136 -15.81 11.20 -0.57
CA THR A 136 -15.94 10.36 0.61
C THR A 136 -15.31 8.99 0.33
N VAL A 137 -14.22 8.68 1.05
CA VAL A 137 -13.46 7.44 0.91
C VAL A 137 -13.58 6.61 2.19
N ALA A 138 -14.17 5.43 2.10
CA ALA A 138 -14.25 4.51 3.22
C ALA A 138 -13.14 3.45 3.16
N LEU A 139 -12.40 3.32 4.25
CA LEU A 139 -11.44 2.24 4.51
C LEU A 139 -12.16 1.22 5.39
N VAL A 140 -12.40 0.02 4.86
CA VAL A 140 -13.26 -0.97 5.53
C VAL A 140 -12.47 -2.24 5.86
N GLY A 141 -12.54 -2.71 7.09
CA GLY A 141 -11.99 -3.99 7.51
C GLY A 141 -11.01 -3.93 8.68
N ASP A 142 -9.87 -4.58 8.56
CA ASP A 142 -8.85 -4.64 9.62
C ASP A 142 -8.01 -3.37 9.66
N ILE A 143 -8.56 -2.31 10.25
CA ILE A 143 -7.89 -1.01 10.38
C ILE A 143 -6.72 -1.10 11.37
N ALA A 144 -6.90 -1.83 12.48
CA ALA A 144 -5.93 -1.90 13.58
C ALA A 144 -4.56 -2.44 13.12
N HIS A 145 -4.55 -3.43 12.24
CA HIS A 145 -3.31 -4.09 11.78
C HIS A 145 -2.88 -3.63 10.38
N SER A 146 -3.65 -2.72 9.75
CA SER A 146 -3.38 -2.28 8.38
C SER A 146 -2.45 -1.08 8.32
N ARG A 147 -1.20 -1.33 7.94
CA ARG A 147 -0.24 -0.25 7.60
C ARG A 147 -0.71 0.63 6.45
N THR A 148 -1.54 0.08 5.56
CA THR A 148 -2.10 0.78 4.41
C THR A 148 -3.17 1.77 4.82
N ALA A 149 -3.98 1.44 5.84
CA ALA A 149 -5.02 2.34 6.34
C ALA A 149 -4.42 3.69 6.76
N ARG A 150 -3.35 3.67 7.56
CA ARG A 150 -2.71 4.89 8.06
C ARG A 150 -2.15 5.75 6.92
N SER A 151 -1.41 5.15 5.98
CA SER A 151 -0.87 5.88 4.83
C SER A 151 -1.98 6.47 3.94
N ASN A 152 -3.09 5.74 3.77
CA ASN A 152 -4.25 6.26 3.05
C ASN A 152 -4.91 7.43 3.79
N ILE A 153 -5.11 7.34 5.11
CA ILE A 153 -5.71 8.42 5.91
C ILE A 153 -4.93 9.73 5.68
N PHE A 154 -3.62 9.72 5.92
CA PHE A 154 -2.80 10.93 5.76
C PHE A 154 -2.81 11.48 4.33
N GLY A 155 -2.63 10.62 3.33
CA GLY A 155 -2.59 11.05 1.94
C GLY A 155 -3.94 11.56 1.43
N LEU A 156 -5.05 10.91 1.76
CA LEU A 156 -6.39 11.31 1.36
C LEU A 156 -6.82 12.63 2.00
N GLN A 157 -6.58 12.79 3.30
CA GLN A 157 -6.90 14.03 4.00
C GLN A 157 -6.07 15.21 3.48
N THR A 158 -4.78 15.01 3.21
CA THR A 158 -3.90 16.03 2.61
C THR A 158 -4.45 16.52 1.27
N LEU A 159 -5.16 15.68 0.53
CA LEU A 159 -5.77 16.00 -0.76
C LEU A 159 -7.26 16.40 -0.66
N GLY A 160 -7.76 16.63 0.56
CA GLY A 160 -9.08 17.17 0.83
C GLY A 160 -10.22 16.15 0.73
N ALA A 161 -9.95 14.86 0.80
CA ALA A 161 -10.99 13.83 0.89
C ALA A 161 -11.52 13.69 2.32
N HIS A 162 -12.80 13.37 2.45
CA HIS A 162 -13.40 12.92 3.70
C HIS A 162 -13.15 11.42 3.87
N VAL A 163 -12.51 11.04 4.99
CA VAL A 163 -12.12 9.64 5.23
C VAL A 163 -13.00 9.04 6.32
N ILE A 164 -13.57 7.87 6.03
CA ILE A 164 -14.31 7.04 6.98
C ILE A 164 -13.51 5.77 7.23
N VAL A 165 -13.35 5.35 8.47
CA VAL A 165 -12.86 4.02 8.84
C VAL A 165 -14.04 3.19 9.36
N CYS A 166 -14.23 1.99 8.80
CA CYS A 166 -15.40 1.16 9.11
C CYS A 166 -14.99 -0.31 9.33
N GLY A 167 -15.61 -0.95 10.32
CA GLY A 167 -15.40 -2.36 10.63
C GLY A 167 -15.83 -2.72 12.05
N PRO A 168 -15.58 -3.96 12.50
CA PRO A 168 -15.88 -4.37 13.89
C PRO A 168 -15.19 -3.45 14.89
N ALA A 169 -15.85 -3.13 16.00
CA ALA A 169 -15.32 -2.27 17.05
C ALA A 169 -13.99 -2.78 17.66
N THR A 170 -13.75 -4.07 17.57
CA THR A 170 -12.49 -4.74 17.96
C THR A 170 -11.32 -4.46 17.01
N LEU A 171 -11.61 -4.08 15.77
CA LEU A 171 -10.62 -3.75 14.73
C LEU A 171 -10.61 -2.24 14.38
N VAL A 172 -11.63 -1.51 14.80
CA VAL A 172 -11.79 -0.07 14.54
C VAL A 172 -12.07 0.65 15.84
N SER A 173 -11.01 1.07 16.54
CA SER A 173 -11.12 1.85 17.78
C SER A 173 -11.71 3.24 17.52
N LYS A 174 -12.52 3.75 18.46
CA LYS A 174 -12.99 5.15 18.47
C LYS A 174 -11.85 6.17 18.41
N ASN A 175 -10.66 5.80 18.90
CA ASN A 175 -9.49 6.67 18.92
C ASN A 175 -9.00 7.07 17.51
N TRP A 176 -9.40 6.37 16.46
CA TRP A 176 -9.09 6.79 15.10
C TRP A 176 -9.65 8.17 14.74
N SER A 177 -10.72 8.61 15.42
CA SER A 177 -11.27 9.96 15.27
C SER A 177 -10.27 11.07 15.60
N GLN A 178 -9.25 10.81 16.44
CA GLN A 178 -8.16 11.75 16.74
C GLN A 178 -7.29 12.08 15.51
N LEU A 179 -7.33 11.24 14.49
CA LEU A 179 -6.69 11.52 13.18
C LEU A 179 -7.60 12.32 12.23
N GLY A 180 -8.74 12.83 12.71
CA GLY A 180 -9.68 13.61 11.88
C GLY A 180 -10.52 12.76 10.92
N VAL A 181 -10.60 11.44 11.14
CA VAL A 181 -11.45 10.53 10.35
C VAL A 181 -12.77 10.26 11.05
N GLU A 182 -13.81 9.98 10.27
CA GLU A 182 -15.06 9.46 10.77
C GLU A 182 -14.91 7.98 11.11
N VAL A 183 -15.45 7.55 12.26
CA VAL A 183 -15.45 6.14 12.70
C VAL A 183 -16.86 5.59 12.59
N ALA A 184 -17.02 4.50 11.84
CA ALA A 184 -18.29 3.83 11.62
C ALA A 184 -18.19 2.33 11.92
N TYR A 185 -19.30 1.73 12.35
CA TYR A 185 -19.40 0.30 12.66
C TYR A 185 -20.47 -0.41 11.81
N ASP A 186 -21.21 0.34 11.01
CA ASP A 186 -22.23 -0.16 10.09
C ASP A 186 -21.88 0.25 8.66
N LEU A 187 -21.56 -0.77 7.84
CA LEU A 187 -21.19 -0.54 6.43
C LEU A 187 -22.38 -0.06 5.62
N ASP A 188 -23.57 -0.62 5.86
CA ASP A 188 -24.77 -0.29 5.08
C ASP A 188 -25.21 1.15 5.30
N ALA A 189 -25.00 1.68 6.51
CA ALA A 189 -25.31 3.08 6.84
C ALA A 189 -24.39 4.11 6.13
N ILE A 190 -23.12 3.76 5.85
CA ILE A 190 -22.17 4.68 5.20
C ILE A 190 -22.14 4.53 3.68
N LEU A 191 -22.47 3.36 3.17
CA LEU A 191 -22.28 2.97 1.77
C LEU A 191 -22.95 3.93 0.77
N PRO A 192 -24.19 4.43 0.95
CA PRO A 192 -24.84 5.33 -0.02
C PRO A 192 -24.12 6.67 -0.24
N ARG A 193 -23.26 7.08 0.67
CA ARG A 193 -22.52 8.35 0.57
C ARG A 193 -21.07 8.18 0.13
N CYS A 194 -20.57 6.95 0.03
CA CYS A 194 -19.20 6.67 -0.36
C CYS A 194 -18.98 6.79 -1.86
N ASP A 195 -17.91 7.47 -2.27
CA ASP A 195 -17.42 7.53 -3.65
C ASP A 195 -16.41 6.42 -3.93
N VAL A 196 -15.68 6.03 -2.90
CA VAL A 196 -14.63 5.00 -2.96
C VAL A 196 -14.74 4.10 -1.73
N LEU A 197 -14.68 2.80 -1.94
CA LEU A 197 -14.58 1.79 -0.91
C LEU A 197 -13.25 1.05 -1.06
N ASN A 198 -12.35 1.20 -0.09
CA ASN A 198 -11.08 0.48 -0.05
C ASN A 198 -11.16 -0.62 1.01
N LEU A 199 -11.28 -1.87 0.54
CA LEU A 199 -11.51 -3.06 1.37
C LEU A 199 -10.17 -3.62 1.85
N LEU A 200 -9.93 -3.49 3.15
CA LEU A 200 -8.70 -3.93 3.79
C LEU A 200 -8.85 -5.39 4.23
N ARG A 201 -7.92 -6.22 3.79
CA ARG A 201 -7.91 -7.64 4.10
C ARG A 201 -7.83 -7.90 5.60
N ILE A 202 -8.61 -8.83 6.09
CA ILE A 202 -8.44 -9.38 7.44
C ILE A 202 -7.12 -10.14 7.51
N GLN A 203 -6.24 -9.70 8.40
CA GLN A 203 -4.88 -10.23 8.52
C GLN A 203 -4.82 -11.32 9.60
N PHE A 204 -5.44 -12.49 9.32
CA PHE A 204 -5.51 -13.61 10.27
C PHE A 204 -4.14 -14.00 10.83
N GLU A 205 -3.08 -13.86 10.04
CA GLU A 205 -1.72 -14.17 10.42
C GLU A 205 -1.11 -13.20 11.45
N ARG A 206 -1.74 -12.05 11.68
CA ARG A 206 -1.30 -11.03 12.66
C ARG A 206 -2.15 -10.99 13.91
N GLN A 207 -3.25 -11.74 13.91
CA GLN A 207 -4.19 -11.74 15.02
C GLN A 207 -3.80 -12.81 16.03
N THR A 208 -3.53 -12.40 17.26
CA THR A 208 -3.28 -13.31 18.39
C THR A 208 -4.57 -13.72 19.08
N THR A 209 -5.67 -13.01 18.84
CA THR A 209 -7.00 -13.27 19.38
C THR A 209 -8.02 -13.29 18.26
N ARG A 210 -9.22 -13.81 18.49
CA ARG A 210 -10.35 -13.74 17.54
C ARG A 210 -11.07 -12.40 17.73
N PRO A 211 -10.90 -11.42 16.83
CA PRO A 211 -11.52 -10.09 16.99
C PRO A 211 -13.01 -10.07 16.66
N PHE A 212 -13.55 -11.15 16.10
CA PHE A 212 -14.97 -11.35 15.78
C PHE A 212 -15.32 -12.85 15.88
N PRO A 213 -16.60 -13.22 16.08
CA PRO A 213 -17.01 -14.60 16.37
C PRO A 213 -16.69 -15.58 15.25
N SER A 214 -16.89 -15.20 13.99
CA SER A 214 -16.59 -16.04 12.83
C SER A 214 -16.31 -15.23 11.57
N VAL A 215 -15.60 -15.84 10.62
CA VAL A 215 -15.37 -15.25 9.27
C VAL A 215 -16.70 -15.03 8.54
N HIS A 216 -17.67 -15.93 8.75
CA HIS A 216 -19.01 -15.83 8.16
C HIS A 216 -19.76 -14.61 8.67
N GLU A 217 -19.73 -14.36 9.96
CA GLU A 217 -20.35 -13.17 10.57
C GLU A 217 -19.68 -11.87 10.10
N TYR A 218 -18.34 -11.86 10.03
CA TYR A 218 -17.63 -10.73 9.42
C TYR A 218 -18.10 -10.48 7.98
N ALA A 219 -18.15 -11.51 7.16
CA ALA A 219 -18.59 -11.40 5.76
C ALA A 219 -20.05 -10.91 5.65
N LEU A 220 -20.93 -11.41 6.51
CA LEU A 220 -22.33 -10.98 6.55
C LEU A 220 -22.47 -9.48 6.84
N LEU A 221 -21.67 -8.94 7.76
CA LEU A 221 -21.75 -7.55 8.21
C LEU A 221 -20.93 -6.57 7.34
N TYR A 222 -19.79 -7.00 6.78
CA TYR A 222 -18.80 -6.10 6.17
C TYR A 222 -18.35 -6.47 4.76
N ALA A 223 -18.74 -7.65 4.23
CA ALA A 223 -18.34 -7.98 2.86
C ALA A 223 -19.11 -7.13 1.84
N MET A 224 -18.38 -6.62 0.84
CA MET A 224 -19.02 -6.00 -0.33
C MET A 224 -19.52 -7.09 -1.28
N ASN A 225 -20.82 -7.11 -1.53
CA ASN A 225 -21.52 -8.06 -2.40
C ASN A 225 -22.42 -7.34 -3.41
N GLY A 226 -23.11 -8.10 -4.27
CA GLY A 226 -23.99 -7.54 -5.29
C GLY A 226 -25.18 -6.75 -4.74
N ASP A 227 -25.72 -7.13 -3.57
CA ASP A 227 -26.84 -6.42 -2.94
C ASP A 227 -26.37 -5.04 -2.45
N ARG A 228 -25.28 -4.98 -1.75
CA ARG A 228 -24.67 -3.73 -1.29
C ARG A 228 -24.23 -2.84 -2.46
N LEU A 229 -23.76 -3.45 -3.56
CA LEU A 229 -23.40 -2.68 -4.74
C LEU A 229 -24.61 -1.96 -5.35
N ARG A 230 -25.81 -2.54 -5.29
CA ARG A 230 -27.06 -1.90 -5.75
C ARG A 230 -27.52 -0.71 -4.88
N THR A 231 -27.13 -0.68 -3.60
CA THR A 231 -27.45 0.42 -2.67
C THR A 231 -26.37 1.51 -2.63
N SER A 232 -25.22 1.27 -3.25
CA SER A 232 -24.13 2.24 -3.32
C SER A 232 -24.35 3.25 -4.45
N LYS A 233 -23.49 4.28 -4.53
CA LYS A 233 -23.47 5.20 -5.66
C LYS A 233 -23.23 4.44 -6.98
N PRO A 234 -23.90 4.80 -8.09
CA PRO A 234 -23.78 4.08 -9.37
C PRO A 234 -22.36 4.03 -9.93
N ASP A 235 -21.52 4.94 -9.52
CA ASP A 235 -20.15 5.09 -9.99
C ASP A 235 -19.09 4.82 -8.90
N ILE A 236 -19.48 4.16 -7.79
CA ILE A 236 -18.57 3.81 -6.70
C ILE A 236 -17.33 3.07 -7.21
N LEU A 237 -16.17 3.40 -6.66
CA LEU A 237 -14.93 2.67 -6.95
C LEU A 237 -14.65 1.64 -5.85
N ILE A 238 -14.44 0.39 -6.26
CA ILE A 238 -14.09 -0.71 -5.36
C ILE A 238 -12.59 -0.99 -5.48
N MET A 239 -11.91 -0.87 -4.36
CA MET A 239 -10.46 -1.02 -4.20
C MET A 239 -10.12 -2.04 -3.13
N ALA A 240 -8.96 -2.67 -3.25
CA ALA A 240 -8.38 -3.49 -2.20
C ALA A 240 -6.85 -3.60 -2.38
N PRO A 241 -6.05 -3.36 -1.34
CA PRO A 241 -4.58 -3.36 -1.45
C PRO A 241 -3.97 -4.77 -1.44
N GLY A 242 -4.64 -5.75 -1.97
CA GLY A 242 -4.25 -7.16 -2.13
C GLY A 242 -3.23 -7.76 -1.13
N PRO A 243 -3.28 -9.09 -0.90
CA PRO A 243 -4.23 -10.04 -1.49
C PRO A 243 -5.63 -9.78 -0.96
N ILE A 244 -6.64 -10.29 -1.67
CA ILE A 244 -8.03 -10.30 -1.21
C ILE A 244 -8.41 -11.70 -0.76
N ASN A 245 -9.25 -11.82 0.25
CA ASN A 245 -9.90 -13.07 0.62
C ASN A 245 -11.31 -13.06 0.02
N ARG A 246 -11.48 -13.71 -1.14
CA ARG A 246 -12.77 -13.79 -1.84
C ARG A 246 -13.82 -14.45 -0.96
N GLY A 247 -14.99 -13.81 -0.83
CA GLY A 247 -16.06 -14.25 0.06
C GLY A 247 -15.89 -13.78 1.51
N VAL A 248 -14.82 -13.04 1.85
CA VAL A 248 -14.62 -12.45 3.18
C VAL A 248 -14.80 -10.94 3.14
N GLU A 249 -13.92 -10.21 2.45
CA GLU A 249 -14.04 -8.75 2.31
C GLU A 249 -14.91 -8.34 1.13
N LEU A 250 -14.92 -9.15 0.07
CA LEU A 250 -15.73 -8.94 -1.12
C LEU A 250 -16.00 -10.25 -1.84
N THR A 251 -17.15 -10.30 -2.52
CA THR A 251 -17.51 -11.45 -3.32
C THR A 251 -16.79 -11.48 -4.67
N PRO A 252 -16.65 -12.63 -5.35
CA PRO A 252 -15.98 -12.73 -6.64
C PRO A 252 -16.57 -11.81 -7.71
N GLU A 253 -17.91 -11.71 -7.80
CA GLU A 253 -18.58 -10.85 -8.78
C GLU A 253 -18.27 -9.35 -8.58
N VAL A 254 -18.06 -8.91 -7.34
CA VAL A 254 -17.66 -7.52 -7.05
C VAL A 254 -16.18 -7.32 -7.34
N ALA A 255 -15.33 -8.29 -6.98
CA ALA A 255 -13.89 -8.21 -7.20
C ALA A 255 -13.53 -8.12 -8.69
N ASP A 256 -14.27 -8.82 -9.53
CA ASP A 256 -14.04 -8.91 -10.98
C ASP A 256 -15.03 -8.03 -11.78
N GLY A 257 -15.91 -7.30 -11.09
CA GLY A 257 -16.95 -6.47 -11.67
C GLY A 257 -16.44 -5.11 -12.19
N PRO A 258 -17.32 -4.34 -12.89
CA PRO A 258 -16.94 -3.10 -13.57
C PRO A 258 -16.54 -1.96 -12.61
N HIS A 259 -16.95 -2.01 -11.35
CA HIS A 259 -16.60 -1.02 -10.32
C HIS A 259 -15.21 -1.28 -9.72
N SER A 260 -14.66 -2.48 -9.92
CA SER A 260 -13.38 -2.87 -9.36
C SER A 260 -12.21 -2.23 -10.11
N VAL A 261 -11.32 -1.60 -9.35
CA VAL A 261 -10.06 -1.04 -9.86
C VAL A 261 -8.84 -1.72 -9.24
N ILE A 262 -9.02 -2.90 -8.66
CA ILE A 262 -7.99 -3.65 -7.92
C ILE A 262 -6.77 -3.95 -8.79
N LEU A 263 -6.96 -4.42 -10.02
CA LEU A 263 -5.84 -4.69 -10.93
C LEU A 263 -5.19 -3.39 -11.44
N LYS A 264 -5.95 -2.29 -11.51
CA LYS A 264 -5.40 -0.98 -11.83
C LYS A 264 -4.47 -0.47 -10.71
N GLN A 265 -4.81 -0.73 -9.42
CA GLN A 265 -3.91 -0.45 -8.29
C GLN A 265 -2.56 -1.15 -8.48
N VAL A 266 -2.55 -2.42 -8.92
CA VAL A 266 -1.31 -3.16 -9.16
C VAL A 266 -0.46 -2.48 -10.24
N THR A 267 -1.06 -2.08 -11.35
CA THR A 267 -0.37 -1.36 -12.44
C THR A 267 0.17 -0.02 -11.95
N ASN A 268 -0.64 0.75 -11.24
CA ASN A 268 -0.26 2.05 -10.69
C ASN A 268 0.84 1.93 -9.63
N GLY A 269 0.92 0.78 -8.94
CA GLY A 269 1.98 0.49 -7.99
C GLY A 269 3.37 0.54 -8.61
N ILE A 270 3.52 0.08 -9.84
CA ILE A 270 4.81 0.15 -10.55
C ILE A 270 5.14 1.60 -10.88
N ALA A 271 4.18 2.36 -11.42
CA ALA A 271 4.37 3.77 -11.78
C ALA A 271 4.76 4.64 -10.58
N VAL A 272 4.07 4.48 -9.44
CA VAL A 272 4.38 5.20 -8.20
C VAL A 272 5.78 4.85 -7.69
N ARG A 273 6.17 3.58 -7.72
CA ARG A 273 7.51 3.16 -7.29
C ARG A 273 8.61 3.65 -8.22
N MET A 274 8.35 3.68 -9.53
CA MET A 274 9.25 4.34 -10.50
C MET A 274 9.41 5.82 -10.15
N ALA A 275 8.31 6.53 -9.94
CA ALA A 275 8.34 7.95 -9.58
C ALA A 275 9.09 8.20 -8.26
N THR A 276 8.86 7.36 -7.24
CA THR A 276 9.56 7.44 -5.96
C THR A 276 11.07 7.29 -6.14
N LEU A 277 11.52 6.25 -6.84
CA LEU A 277 12.94 5.99 -7.06
C LEU A 277 13.58 7.09 -7.90
N TRP A 278 12.93 7.52 -8.98
CA TRP A 278 13.47 8.57 -9.84
C TRP A 278 13.60 9.91 -9.12
N LEU A 279 12.58 10.35 -8.38
CA LEU A 279 12.61 11.61 -7.64
C LEU A 279 13.69 11.64 -6.55
N LEU A 280 14.01 10.50 -5.94
CA LEU A 280 15.03 10.40 -4.90
C LEU A 280 16.46 10.35 -5.47
N LEU A 281 16.64 9.89 -6.72
CA LEU A 281 17.96 9.55 -7.26
C LEU A 281 18.38 10.38 -8.48
N ARG A 282 17.48 11.15 -9.10
CA ARG A 282 17.75 11.90 -10.34
C ARG A 282 18.85 12.97 -10.19
N ASP A 283 18.99 13.55 -9.01
CA ASP A 283 19.89 14.67 -8.72
C ASP A 283 21.11 14.25 -7.87
N ARG A 284 21.34 12.95 -7.70
CA ARG A 284 22.46 12.36 -6.95
C ARG A 284 23.64 11.93 -7.84
#